data_3bf64f35a456f4b757cb0ad3473af3a6
#
_entry.id   3bf64f35a456f4b757cb0ad3473af3a6
#
_cell.length_a   1.000
_cell.length_b   1.000
_cell.length_c   1.000
_cell.angle_alpha   90.00
_cell.angle_beta   90.00
_cell.angle_gamma   90.00
#
_symmetry.space_group_name_H-M   'P 1'
#
loop_
_entity.id
_entity.type
_entity.pdbx_description
1 polymer ?
#
loop_
_entity_poly.entity_id
_entity_poly.type
_entity_poly.pdbx_seq_one_letter_code
_entity_poly.pdbx_strand_id
1 'polypeptide(L)'
;MTRTSSALRDPPAAPARGLATRKPKKAAATTKVRRNGGTLLWGANQPSLSEQAYATLEEMIVTLKLPPGVAVSEAWLSRALGIGRTPIREALQRLAREGLVTILPRRGIIVSEVNIKSQLRLLEVRREVERLVVRSAARRAQPEERARFAELARTFERSSQNNDETTFIRTDREFNELCTKSARNEFGAGAMMLMHSLSRRFWFIHYKQAADMPATAKLHADIGWAISKGDEQAAAVALDRLIDEIEQFTRATVTTDI
;
A
#
# COMPACT_ATOMS: atom_id res chain seq x y z
N MET A 1 30.98 27.98 -21.51
CA MET A 1 31.13 26.64 -20.91
C MET A 1 31.23 26.80 -19.40
N THR A 2 30.12 26.79 -18.71
CA THR A 2 30.06 26.89 -17.25
C THR A 2 29.24 25.71 -16.75
N ARG A 3 29.93 24.76 -16.09
CA ARG A 3 29.33 23.61 -15.42
C ARG A 3 28.61 24.07 -14.15
N THR A 4 27.31 24.06 -14.10
CA THR A 4 26.55 24.21 -12.87
C THR A 4 26.47 22.84 -12.17
N SER A 5 27.23 22.75 -11.08
CA SER A 5 27.16 21.64 -10.12
C SER A 5 25.81 21.73 -9.40
N SER A 6 24.88 20.77 -9.66
CA SER A 6 23.65 20.61 -8.90
C SER A 6 23.99 19.98 -7.55
N ALA A 7 24.12 20.81 -6.53
CA ALA A 7 24.22 20.36 -5.16
C ALA A 7 22.87 19.73 -4.74
N LEU A 8 22.94 18.48 -4.29
CA LEU A 8 21.84 17.76 -3.67
C LEU A 8 21.33 18.57 -2.46
N ARG A 9 20.17 19.19 -2.61
CA ARG A 9 19.48 19.84 -1.50
C ARG A 9 18.87 18.77 -0.61
N ASP A 10 19.14 18.89 0.70
CA ASP A 10 18.46 18.08 1.71
C ASP A 10 16.94 18.32 1.61
N PRO A 11 16.11 17.25 1.72
CA PRO A 11 14.67 17.42 1.76
C PRO A 11 14.25 18.27 2.97
N PRO A 12 13.10 18.97 2.92
CA PRO A 12 12.69 19.93 3.94
C PRO A 12 12.58 19.29 5.31
N ALA A 13 13.10 20.00 6.32
CA ALA A 13 13.11 19.58 7.72
C ALA A 13 11.69 19.50 8.28
N ALA A 14 11.39 18.40 8.97
CA ALA A 14 10.17 18.24 9.74
C ALA A 14 10.18 19.14 11.00
N PRO A 15 9.03 19.65 11.50
CA PRO A 15 8.99 20.57 12.63
C PRO A 15 9.41 19.88 13.93
N ALA A 16 10.35 20.51 14.63
CA ALA A 16 10.83 20.09 15.95
C ALA A 16 9.74 20.25 17.02
N ARG A 17 9.32 19.14 17.62
CA ARG A 17 8.63 19.17 18.92
C ARG A 17 9.65 18.91 20.03
N GLY A 18 9.77 19.89 20.95
CA GLY A 18 10.64 19.81 22.10
C GLY A 18 10.25 18.67 23.05
N LEU A 19 11.21 17.85 23.44
CA LEU A 19 11.09 16.88 24.52
C LEU A 19 12.04 17.25 25.65
N ALA A 20 11.44 17.48 26.80
CA ALA A 20 12.12 17.71 28.06
C ALA A 20 12.85 16.44 28.54
N THR A 21 14.10 16.63 28.93
CA THR A 21 14.97 15.58 29.48
C THR A 21 14.58 15.18 30.89
N ARG A 22 14.27 13.91 31.11
CA ARG A 22 14.13 13.30 32.44
C ARG A 22 15.14 12.16 32.58
N LYS A 23 16.10 12.32 33.49
CA LYS A 23 17.10 11.30 33.85
C LYS A 23 16.42 10.08 34.51
N PRO A 24 16.81 8.83 34.22
CA PRO A 24 16.32 7.66 34.95
C PRO A 24 17.18 7.38 36.19
N LYS A 25 16.51 7.11 37.31
CA LYS A 25 17.09 6.57 38.55
C LYS A 25 17.36 5.05 38.37
N LYS A 26 18.57 4.63 38.79
CA LYS A 26 18.91 3.22 38.98
C LYS A 26 18.09 2.61 40.12
N ALA A 27 17.51 1.44 39.92
CA ALA A 27 17.18 0.50 41.00
C ALA A 27 17.44 -0.92 40.49
N ALA A 28 18.36 -1.62 41.17
CA ALA A 28 18.63 -3.04 40.99
C ALA A 28 17.62 -3.82 41.86
N ALA A 29 17.00 -4.86 41.24
CA ALA A 29 16.37 -5.95 42.00
C ALA A 29 16.44 -7.22 41.15
N THR A 30 17.30 -8.14 41.57
CA THR A 30 17.38 -9.51 41.08
C THR A 30 16.17 -10.30 41.56
N THR A 31 15.30 -10.73 40.65
CA THR A 31 14.23 -11.69 40.95
C THR A 31 14.45 -12.97 40.15
N LYS A 32 14.72 -14.09 40.87
CA LYS A 32 14.77 -15.45 40.32
C LYS A 32 13.41 -15.80 39.68
N VAL A 33 13.40 -16.05 38.37
CA VAL A 33 12.22 -16.55 37.68
C VAL A 33 12.16 -18.06 37.77
N ARG A 34 11.14 -18.57 38.45
CA ARG A 34 10.74 -19.99 38.46
C ARG A 34 10.21 -20.36 37.05
N ARG A 35 10.78 -21.39 36.43
CA ARG A 35 10.21 -22.05 35.26
C ARG A 35 8.92 -22.78 35.67
N ASN A 36 7.78 -22.27 35.28
CA ASN A 36 6.57 -23.07 35.21
C ASN A 36 6.19 -23.20 33.72
N GLY A 37 6.00 -24.44 33.27
CA GLY A 37 5.54 -24.76 31.94
C GLY A 37 4.14 -24.17 31.69
N GLY A 38 4.08 -23.14 30.88
CA GLY A 38 2.85 -22.51 30.41
C GLY A 38 2.85 -22.55 28.89
N THR A 39 1.81 -23.11 28.34
CA THR A 39 1.43 -23.12 26.93
C THR A 39 1.67 -21.73 26.32
N LEU A 40 2.51 -21.64 25.29
CA LEU A 40 2.70 -20.42 24.52
C LEU A 40 1.38 -20.07 23.82
N LEU A 41 0.59 -19.23 24.43
CA LEU A 41 -0.47 -18.52 23.72
C LEU A 41 0.24 -17.58 22.72
N TRP A 42 0.06 -17.85 21.43
CA TRP A 42 0.50 -16.99 20.35
C TRP A 42 -0.27 -15.67 20.47
N GLY A 43 0.36 -14.70 21.12
CA GLY A 43 -0.14 -13.33 21.19
C GLY A 43 -0.28 -12.78 19.77
N ALA A 44 -1.28 -11.93 19.55
CA ALA A 44 -1.49 -11.21 18.31
C ALA A 44 -0.15 -10.62 17.83
N ASN A 45 0.32 -11.10 16.70
CA ASN A 45 1.66 -10.84 16.19
C ASN A 45 1.75 -9.36 15.82
N GLN A 46 2.40 -8.55 16.65
CA GLN A 46 2.72 -7.20 16.24
C GLN A 46 3.62 -7.27 15.00
N PRO A 47 3.36 -6.45 13.95
CA PRO A 47 4.16 -6.48 12.74
C PRO A 47 5.63 -6.23 13.08
N SER A 48 6.53 -6.99 12.46
CA SER A 48 7.98 -6.83 12.61
C SER A 48 8.42 -5.41 12.25
N LEU A 49 9.58 -4.96 12.73
CA LEU A 49 10.10 -3.64 12.37
C LEU A 49 10.32 -3.49 10.85
N SER A 50 10.61 -4.56 10.12
CA SER A 50 10.72 -4.52 8.66
C SER A 50 9.36 -4.38 7.97
N GLU A 51 8.30 -5.00 8.50
CA GLU A 51 6.93 -4.80 8.01
C GLU A 51 6.42 -3.39 8.29
N GLN A 52 6.70 -2.85 9.49
CA GLN A 52 6.37 -1.47 9.84
C GLN A 52 7.11 -0.47 8.93
N ALA A 53 8.41 -0.67 8.71
CA ALA A 53 9.22 0.13 7.81
C ALA A 53 8.67 0.07 6.38
N TYR A 54 8.36 -1.14 5.88
CA TYR A 54 7.79 -1.33 4.56
C TYR A 54 6.45 -0.58 4.42
N ALA A 55 5.51 -0.78 5.32
CA ALA A 55 4.19 -0.15 5.26
C ALA A 55 4.29 1.39 5.29
N THR A 56 5.19 1.92 6.13
CA THR A 56 5.40 3.37 6.23
C THR A 56 6.04 3.94 4.97
N LEU A 57 7.07 3.29 4.44
CA LEU A 57 7.77 3.73 3.23
C LEU A 57 6.87 3.60 1.99
N GLU A 58 6.12 2.51 1.87
CA GLU A 58 5.12 2.32 0.81
C GLU A 58 4.10 3.44 0.83
N GLU A 59 3.52 3.75 1.98
CA GLU A 59 2.57 4.85 2.12
C GLU A 59 3.18 6.20 1.74
N MET A 60 4.43 6.47 2.17
CA MET A 60 5.12 7.72 1.81
C MET A 60 5.35 7.86 0.30
N ILE A 61 5.64 6.77 -0.39
CA ILE A 61 5.84 6.74 -1.85
C ILE A 61 4.50 6.89 -2.57
N VAL A 62 3.49 6.13 -2.16
CA VAL A 62 2.15 6.16 -2.78
C VAL A 62 1.50 7.52 -2.61
N THR A 63 1.62 8.15 -1.43
CA THR A 63 1.04 9.47 -1.14
C THR A 63 1.95 10.65 -1.53
N LEU A 64 3.01 10.41 -2.29
CA LEU A 64 3.96 11.41 -2.80
C LEU A 64 4.69 12.21 -1.71
N LYS A 65 4.72 11.78 -0.46
CA LYS A 65 5.62 12.32 0.56
C LYS A 65 7.09 12.05 0.18
N LEU A 66 7.32 10.95 -0.55
CA LEU A 66 8.53 10.66 -1.30
C LEU A 66 8.17 10.62 -2.80
N PRO A 67 8.27 11.74 -3.51
CA PRO A 67 7.83 11.83 -4.90
C PRO A 67 8.75 11.05 -5.85
N PRO A 68 8.26 10.72 -7.08
CA PRO A 68 9.08 10.11 -8.13
C PRO A 68 10.38 10.88 -8.36
N GLY A 69 11.48 10.18 -8.64
CA GLY A 69 12.79 10.74 -8.90
C GLY A 69 13.56 11.21 -7.66
N VAL A 70 12.94 11.29 -6.49
CA VAL A 70 13.66 11.71 -5.28
C VAL A 70 14.68 10.65 -4.86
N ALA A 71 15.89 11.13 -4.53
CA ALA A 71 16.96 10.30 -3.98
C ALA A 71 16.92 10.32 -2.45
N VAL A 72 16.96 9.12 -1.84
CA VAL A 72 17.00 8.95 -0.39
C VAL A 72 18.14 8.02 0.03
N SER A 73 18.52 8.04 1.31
CA SER A 73 19.51 7.13 1.86
C SER A 73 18.96 6.31 3.02
N GLU A 74 19.48 5.07 3.20
CA GLU A 74 19.13 4.23 4.36
C GLU A 74 19.33 4.98 5.69
N ALA A 75 20.41 5.77 5.79
CA ALA A 75 20.73 6.51 7.00
C ALA A 75 19.71 7.62 7.30
N TRP A 76 19.27 8.33 6.28
CA TRP A 76 18.23 9.35 6.42
C TRP A 76 16.89 8.72 6.81
N LEU A 77 16.45 7.67 6.10
CA LEU A 77 15.21 6.94 6.39
C LEU A 77 15.20 6.35 7.80
N SER A 78 16.31 5.74 8.22
CA SER A 78 16.47 5.19 9.57
C SER A 78 16.28 6.25 10.66
N ARG A 79 16.84 7.43 10.48
CA ARG A 79 16.64 8.57 11.40
C ARG A 79 15.23 9.14 11.37
N ALA A 80 14.68 9.30 10.17
CA ALA A 80 13.36 9.89 9.97
C ALA A 80 12.24 9.03 10.57
N LEU A 81 12.36 7.70 10.47
CA LEU A 81 11.37 6.76 10.96
C LEU A 81 11.65 6.23 12.37
N GLY A 82 12.84 6.48 12.94
CA GLY A 82 13.24 5.92 14.22
C GLY A 82 13.43 4.39 14.20
N ILE A 83 13.63 3.79 13.02
CA ILE A 83 13.77 2.35 12.79
C ILE A 83 15.22 2.05 12.41
N GLY A 84 15.78 0.94 12.92
CA GLY A 84 17.15 0.53 12.64
C GLY A 84 17.44 0.31 11.14
N ARG A 85 18.73 0.38 10.75
CA ARG A 85 19.12 0.28 9.32
C ARG A 85 18.79 -1.09 8.70
N THR A 86 18.90 -2.19 9.46
CA THR A 86 18.60 -3.54 8.93
C THR A 86 17.15 -3.66 8.47
N PRO A 87 16.12 -3.39 9.32
CA PRO A 87 14.73 -3.43 8.87
C PRO A 87 14.42 -2.41 7.75
N ILE A 88 15.06 -1.24 7.74
CA ILE A 88 14.92 -0.28 6.62
C ILE A 88 15.46 -0.88 5.32
N ARG A 89 16.62 -1.55 5.34
CA ARG A 89 17.20 -2.19 4.16
C ARG A 89 16.32 -3.33 3.63
N GLU A 90 15.78 -4.15 4.51
CA GLU A 90 14.84 -5.23 4.15
C GLU A 90 13.58 -4.67 3.48
N ALA A 91 13.00 -3.62 4.05
CA ALA A 91 11.86 -2.91 3.46
C ALA A 91 12.18 -2.33 2.08
N LEU A 92 13.32 -1.68 1.91
CA LEU A 92 13.77 -1.12 0.63
C LEU A 92 14.02 -2.19 -0.43
N GLN A 93 14.59 -3.35 -0.05
CA GLN A 93 14.75 -4.47 -0.97
C GLN A 93 13.40 -5.03 -1.43
N ARG A 94 12.39 -5.05 -0.56
CA ARG A 94 11.03 -5.42 -0.93
C ARG A 94 10.42 -4.40 -1.89
N LEU A 95 10.47 -3.11 -1.57
CA LEU A 95 10.00 -2.03 -2.43
C LEU A 95 10.70 -2.01 -3.80
N ALA A 96 11.99 -2.40 -3.84
CA ALA A 96 12.72 -2.51 -5.10
C ALA A 96 12.22 -3.68 -5.97
N ARG A 97 11.90 -4.83 -5.37
CA ARG A 97 11.27 -5.95 -6.10
C ARG A 97 9.88 -5.60 -6.63
N GLU A 98 9.16 -4.74 -5.93
CA GLU A 98 7.85 -4.21 -6.35
C GLU A 98 7.96 -3.04 -7.35
N GLY A 99 9.19 -2.61 -7.70
CA GLY A 99 9.39 -1.53 -8.67
C GLY A 99 9.12 -0.12 -8.15
N LEU A 100 8.88 0.05 -6.86
CA LEU A 100 8.61 1.36 -6.24
C LEU A 100 9.87 2.20 -6.02
N VAL A 101 11.02 1.55 -5.86
CA VAL A 101 12.33 2.21 -5.75
C VAL A 101 13.37 1.48 -6.59
N THR A 102 14.43 2.18 -6.95
CA THR A 102 15.65 1.61 -7.58
C THR A 102 16.83 1.80 -6.65
N ILE A 103 17.47 0.70 -6.24
CA ILE A 103 18.67 0.72 -5.42
C ILE A 103 19.88 0.85 -6.33
N LEU A 104 20.59 1.98 -6.26
CA LEU A 104 21.79 2.24 -7.05
C LEU A 104 23.03 1.97 -6.18
N PRO A 105 23.88 1.01 -6.56
CA PRO A 105 25.11 0.73 -5.81
C PRO A 105 25.95 1.99 -5.61
N ARG A 106 26.30 2.30 -4.36
CA ARG A 106 27.09 3.47 -3.94
C ARG A 106 26.46 4.84 -4.22
N ARG A 107 25.25 4.90 -4.81
CA ARG A 107 24.58 6.17 -5.19
C ARG A 107 23.29 6.42 -4.42
N GLY A 108 22.83 5.46 -3.61
CA GLY A 108 21.61 5.58 -2.81
C GLY A 108 20.40 4.89 -3.43
N ILE A 109 19.22 5.34 -3.04
CA ILE A 109 17.93 4.78 -3.47
C ILE A 109 17.16 5.90 -4.16
N ILE A 110 16.59 5.61 -5.32
CA ILE A 110 15.74 6.55 -6.06
C ILE A 110 14.32 6.00 -6.09
N VAL A 111 13.34 6.83 -5.76
CA VAL A 111 11.92 6.51 -5.97
C VAL A 111 11.67 6.43 -7.48
N SER A 112 11.13 5.30 -7.94
CA SER A 112 10.94 5.04 -9.37
C SER A 112 9.98 6.05 -9.99
N GLU A 113 10.20 6.38 -11.26
CA GLU A 113 9.27 7.19 -12.05
C GLU A 113 7.97 6.44 -12.32
N VAL A 114 6.92 7.17 -12.65
CA VAL A 114 5.62 6.62 -13.05
C VAL A 114 5.48 6.77 -14.56
N ASN A 115 5.11 5.68 -15.22
CA ASN A 115 4.99 5.65 -16.68
C ASN A 115 3.63 5.09 -17.10
N ILE A 116 2.88 5.88 -17.85
CA ILE A 116 1.52 5.54 -18.31
C ILE A 116 1.50 4.26 -19.14
N LYS A 117 2.46 4.07 -20.06
CA LYS A 117 2.54 2.85 -20.89
C LYS A 117 2.79 1.61 -20.02
N SER A 118 3.58 1.76 -18.96
CA SER A 118 3.81 0.68 -18.01
C SER A 118 2.56 0.38 -17.18
N GLN A 119 1.80 1.41 -16.80
CA GLN A 119 0.53 1.26 -16.11
C GLN A 119 -0.50 0.49 -16.95
N LEU A 120 -0.63 0.79 -18.24
CA LEU A 120 -1.55 0.05 -19.12
C LEU A 120 -1.18 -1.44 -19.22
N ARG A 121 0.10 -1.78 -19.40
CA ARG A 121 0.56 -3.18 -19.40
C ARG A 121 0.35 -3.87 -18.04
N LEU A 122 0.50 -3.12 -16.94
CA LEU A 122 0.22 -3.63 -15.60
C LEU A 122 -1.28 -3.97 -15.45
N LEU A 123 -2.18 -3.15 -15.99
CA LEU A 123 -3.62 -3.39 -15.94
C LEU A 123 -4.03 -4.66 -16.72
N GLU A 124 -3.36 -4.98 -17.83
CA GLU A 124 -3.59 -6.23 -18.57
C GLU A 124 -3.37 -7.46 -17.68
N VAL A 125 -2.25 -7.52 -16.96
CA VAL A 125 -1.93 -8.63 -16.04
C VAL A 125 -2.81 -8.57 -14.80
N ARG A 126 -3.03 -7.38 -14.24
CA ARG A 126 -3.84 -7.16 -13.05
C ARG A 126 -5.27 -7.69 -13.25
N ARG A 127 -5.88 -7.43 -14.42
CA ARG A 127 -7.22 -7.91 -14.76
C ARG A 127 -7.35 -9.43 -14.56
N GLU A 128 -6.42 -10.20 -15.11
CA GLU A 128 -6.50 -11.67 -15.04
C GLU A 128 -6.21 -12.20 -13.64
N VAL A 129 -5.19 -11.69 -12.97
CA VAL A 129 -4.83 -12.15 -11.63
C VAL A 129 -5.88 -11.72 -10.60
N GLU A 130 -6.35 -10.48 -10.67
CA GLU A 130 -7.33 -9.96 -9.70
C GLU A 130 -8.71 -10.61 -9.90
N ARG A 131 -9.11 -10.92 -11.16
CA ARG A 131 -10.30 -11.70 -11.45
C ARG A 131 -10.25 -13.09 -10.78
N LEU A 132 -9.09 -13.76 -10.83
CA LEU A 132 -8.88 -15.02 -10.11
C LEU A 132 -9.00 -14.82 -8.60
N VAL A 133 -8.43 -13.74 -8.06
CA VAL A 133 -8.43 -13.44 -6.62
C VAL A 133 -9.84 -13.16 -6.11
N VAL A 134 -10.61 -12.27 -6.76
CA VAL A 134 -11.97 -11.91 -6.29
C VAL A 134 -12.94 -13.08 -6.40
N ARG A 135 -12.86 -13.91 -7.45
CA ARG A 135 -13.64 -15.14 -7.59
C ARG A 135 -13.28 -16.14 -6.48
N SER A 136 -12.00 -16.34 -6.24
CA SER A 136 -11.53 -17.21 -5.17
C SER A 136 -11.94 -16.72 -3.79
N ALA A 137 -11.91 -15.40 -3.55
CA ALA A 137 -12.40 -14.79 -2.32
C ALA A 137 -13.90 -15.02 -2.16
N ALA A 138 -14.70 -14.78 -3.21
CA ALA A 138 -16.15 -15.04 -3.18
C ALA A 138 -16.47 -16.50 -2.81
N ARG A 139 -15.72 -17.45 -3.36
CA ARG A 139 -15.90 -18.89 -3.07
C ARG A 139 -15.42 -19.29 -1.68
N ARG A 140 -14.28 -18.77 -1.21
CA ARG A 140 -13.53 -19.29 -0.05
C ARG A 140 -13.63 -18.44 1.21
N ALA A 141 -14.19 -17.22 1.14
CA ALA A 141 -14.33 -16.34 2.29
C ALA A 141 -15.15 -16.99 3.40
N GLN A 142 -14.65 -16.92 4.64
CA GLN A 142 -15.33 -17.37 5.83
C GLN A 142 -16.47 -16.39 6.20
N PRO A 143 -17.44 -16.79 7.04
CA PRO A 143 -18.57 -15.93 7.43
C PRO A 143 -18.15 -14.55 7.95
N GLU A 144 -17.10 -14.50 8.77
CA GLU A 144 -16.57 -13.24 9.36
C GLU A 144 -15.96 -12.35 8.27
N GLU A 145 -15.24 -12.94 7.31
CA GLU A 145 -14.66 -12.23 6.17
C GLU A 145 -15.77 -11.70 5.24
N ARG A 146 -16.82 -12.49 4.98
CA ARG A 146 -17.99 -12.04 4.21
C ARG A 146 -18.70 -10.86 4.88
N ALA A 147 -18.88 -10.92 6.20
CA ALA A 147 -19.42 -9.80 6.96
C ALA A 147 -18.54 -8.55 6.81
N ARG A 148 -17.20 -8.72 6.87
CA ARG A 148 -16.26 -7.61 6.68
C ARG A 148 -16.32 -7.03 5.27
N PHE A 149 -16.44 -7.86 4.22
CA PHE A 149 -16.67 -7.36 2.85
C PHE A 149 -17.93 -6.51 2.74
N ALA A 150 -19.02 -6.92 3.37
CA ALA A 150 -20.26 -6.14 3.41
C ALA A 150 -20.09 -4.79 4.12
N GLU A 151 -19.32 -4.73 5.20
CA GLU A 151 -19.00 -3.47 5.89
C GLU A 151 -18.14 -2.54 5.04
N LEU A 152 -17.12 -3.08 4.37
CA LEU A 152 -16.26 -2.32 3.45
C LEU A 152 -17.07 -1.78 2.27
N ALA A 153 -17.97 -2.58 1.70
CA ALA A 153 -18.87 -2.15 0.63
C ALA A 153 -19.72 -0.95 1.05
N ARG A 154 -20.36 -1.01 2.24
CA ARG A 154 -21.10 0.15 2.78
C ARG A 154 -20.21 1.38 3.01
N THR A 155 -18.95 1.16 3.38
CA THR A 155 -17.99 2.26 3.58
C THR A 155 -17.62 2.91 2.25
N PHE A 156 -17.41 2.12 1.19
CA PHE A 156 -17.22 2.65 -0.16
C PHE A 156 -18.44 3.45 -0.65
N GLU A 157 -19.66 2.95 -0.45
CA GLU A 157 -20.89 3.67 -0.80
C GLU A 157 -20.98 5.03 -0.08
N ARG A 158 -20.69 5.07 1.23
CA ARG A 158 -20.64 6.32 1.98
C ARG A 158 -19.57 7.28 1.49
N SER A 159 -18.36 6.78 1.21
CA SER A 159 -17.27 7.63 0.69
C SER A 159 -17.61 8.19 -0.69
N SER A 160 -18.30 7.41 -1.53
CA SER A 160 -18.83 7.85 -2.82
C SER A 160 -19.82 9.01 -2.66
N GLN A 161 -20.79 8.88 -1.74
CA GLN A 161 -21.80 9.90 -1.51
C GLN A 161 -21.24 11.22 -0.96
N ASN A 162 -20.23 11.12 -0.10
CA ASN A 162 -19.64 12.27 0.60
C ASN A 162 -18.37 12.81 -0.07
N ASN A 163 -17.93 12.21 -1.16
CA ASN A 163 -16.65 12.49 -1.82
C ASN A 163 -15.46 12.44 -0.83
N ASP A 164 -15.47 11.43 0.09
CA ASP A 164 -14.47 11.28 1.16
C ASP A 164 -13.30 10.43 0.68
N GLU A 165 -12.34 11.11 0.09
CA GLU A 165 -11.09 10.54 -0.43
C GLU A 165 -10.27 9.78 0.62
N THR A 166 -10.16 10.36 1.82
CA THR A 166 -9.33 9.76 2.88
C THR A 166 -9.90 8.40 3.30
N THR A 167 -11.22 8.33 3.47
CA THR A 167 -11.90 7.08 3.78
C THR A 167 -11.80 6.10 2.61
N PHE A 168 -11.95 6.55 1.37
CA PHE A 168 -11.80 5.71 0.19
C PHE A 168 -10.42 5.03 0.15
N ILE A 169 -9.32 5.79 0.26
CA ILE A 169 -7.94 5.25 0.18
C ILE A 169 -7.66 4.20 1.26
N ARG A 170 -8.15 4.44 2.49
CA ARG A 170 -7.98 3.49 3.60
C ARG A 170 -8.77 2.21 3.37
N THR A 171 -10.03 2.37 2.94
CA THR A 171 -10.94 1.26 2.66
C THR A 171 -10.43 0.40 1.52
N ASP A 172 -9.91 1.02 0.45
CA ASP A 172 -9.30 0.34 -0.70
C ASP A 172 -8.12 -0.55 -0.27
N ARG A 173 -7.23 -0.03 0.56
CA ARG A 173 -6.11 -0.83 1.08
C ARG A 173 -6.59 -2.06 1.83
N GLU A 174 -7.49 -1.87 2.80
CA GLU A 174 -8.02 -2.97 3.61
C GLU A 174 -8.78 -3.98 2.75
N PHE A 175 -9.56 -3.50 1.79
CA PHE A 175 -10.29 -4.32 0.84
C PHE A 175 -9.36 -5.24 0.04
N ASN A 176 -8.29 -4.68 -0.51
CA ASN A 176 -7.31 -5.43 -1.29
C ASN A 176 -6.56 -6.48 -0.45
N GLU A 177 -6.19 -6.13 0.80
CA GLU A 177 -5.59 -7.06 1.75
C GLU A 177 -6.56 -8.21 2.10
N LEU A 178 -7.84 -7.90 2.32
CA LEU A 178 -8.86 -8.90 2.62
C LEU A 178 -9.14 -9.81 1.41
N CYS A 179 -9.21 -9.28 0.19
CA CYS A 179 -9.36 -10.04 -1.04
C CYS A 179 -8.26 -11.10 -1.19
N THR A 180 -7.01 -10.68 -1.09
CA THR A 180 -5.86 -11.59 -1.23
C THR A 180 -5.82 -12.64 -0.13
N LYS A 181 -6.13 -12.26 1.12
CA LYS A 181 -6.23 -13.18 2.25
C LYS A 181 -7.36 -14.20 2.05
N SER A 182 -8.56 -13.73 1.70
CA SER A 182 -9.76 -14.58 1.56
C SER A 182 -9.69 -15.48 0.33
N ALA A 183 -8.92 -15.12 -0.68
CA ALA A 183 -8.66 -15.95 -1.85
C ALA A 183 -7.92 -17.26 -1.52
N ARG A 184 -7.17 -17.31 -0.41
CA ARG A 184 -6.37 -18.48 0.02
C ARG A 184 -5.56 -19.07 -1.13
N ASN A 185 -4.89 -18.17 -1.85
CA ASN A 185 -4.02 -18.48 -2.97
C ASN A 185 -2.76 -17.63 -2.85
N GLU A 186 -1.70 -18.22 -2.32
CA GLU A 186 -0.42 -17.55 -2.08
C GLU A 186 0.24 -17.04 -3.36
N PHE A 187 0.04 -17.69 -4.48
CA PHE A 187 0.58 -17.26 -5.78
C PHE A 187 -0.17 -16.02 -6.30
N GLY A 188 -1.51 -16.01 -6.18
CA GLY A 188 -2.32 -14.85 -6.50
C GLY A 188 -1.99 -13.66 -5.59
N ALA A 189 -1.86 -13.89 -4.29
CA ALA A 189 -1.48 -12.86 -3.33
C ALA A 189 -0.09 -12.28 -3.63
N GLY A 190 0.91 -13.14 -3.95
CA GLY A 190 2.25 -12.70 -4.34
C GLY A 190 2.27 -11.86 -5.62
N ALA A 191 1.48 -12.25 -6.64
CA ALA A 191 1.36 -11.48 -7.87
C ALA A 191 0.69 -10.12 -7.64
N MET A 192 -0.40 -10.08 -6.85
CA MET A 192 -1.11 -8.83 -6.53
C MET A 192 -0.24 -7.86 -5.72
N MET A 193 0.59 -8.35 -4.81
CA MET A 193 1.51 -7.53 -4.02
C MET A 193 2.47 -6.71 -4.91
N LEU A 194 2.89 -7.24 -6.06
CA LEU A 194 3.75 -6.53 -7.02
C LEU A 194 2.99 -5.42 -7.78
N MET A 195 1.68 -5.48 -7.85
CA MET A 195 0.88 -4.59 -8.70
C MET A 195 0.10 -3.53 -7.94
N HIS A 196 -0.35 -3.85 -6.71
CA HIS A 196 -1.23 -2.95 -5.94
C HIS A 196 -0.60 -1.59 -5.67
N SER A 197 0.62 -1.56 -5.12
CA SER A 197 1.27 -0.29 -4.75
C SER A 197 1.60 0.58 -5.96
N LEU A 198 1.96 -0.04 -7.10
CA LEU A 198 2.18 0.68 -8.36
C LEU A 198 0.89 1.32 -8.87
N SER A 199 -0.21 0.56 -8.88
CA SER A 199 -1.52 1.03 -9.32
C SER A 199 -2.07 2.13 -8.41
N ARG A 200 -1.99 1.96 -7.08
CA ARG A 200 -2.40 2.96 -6.10
C ARG A 200 -1.61 4.26 -6.25
N ARG A 201 -0.29 4.17 -6.46
CA ARG A 201 0.55 5.34 -6.70
C ARG A 201 0.17 6.07 -7.98
N PHE A 202 -0.06 5.32 -9.07
CA PHE A 202 -0.51 5.91 -10.33
C PHE A 202 -1.84 6.66 -10.14
N TRP A 203 -2.82 6.02 -9.49
CA TRP A 203 -4.10 6.63 -9.18
C TRP A 203 -3.91 7.89 -8.32
N PHE A 204 -3.11 7.84 -7.27
CA PHE A 204 -2.88 8.96 -6.36
C PHE A 204 -2.26 10.19 -7.05
N ILE A 205 -1.40 9.98 -8.04
CA ILE A 205 -0.80 11.07 -8.82
C ILE A 205 -1.84 11.79 -9.68
N HIS A 206 -2.74 11.04 -10.30
CA HIS A 206 -3.58 11.54 -11.39
C HIS A 206 -5.07 11.74 -11.03
N TYR A 207 -5.55 11.20 -9.89
CA TYR A 207 -6.98 11.16 -9.59
C TYR A 207 -7.66 12.53 -9.57
N LYS A 208 -6.98 13.58 -9.09
CA LYS A 208 -7.52 14.94 -9.05
C LYS A 208 -7.76 15.56 -10.43
N GLN A 209 -7.09 15.02 -11.44
CA GLN A 209 -7.14 15.55 -12.80
C GLN A 209 -8.16 14.82 -13.67
N ALA A 210 -8.35 13.53 -13.47
CA ALA A 210 -9.07 12.70 -14.42
C ALA A 210 -9.98 11.62 -13.80
N ALA A 211 -9.91 11.34 -12.48
CA ALA A 211 -10.70 10.27 -11.88
C ALA A 211 -12.05 10.76 -11.35
N ASP A 212 -13.07 9.92 -11.54
CA ASP A 212 -14.35 10.02 -10.82
C ASP A 212 -14.27 9.11 -9.56
N MET A 213 -13.82 9.70 -8.44
CA MET A 213 -13.68 8.95 -7.19
C MET A 213 -15.02 8.35 -6.70
N PRO A 214 -16.17 9.09 -6.74
CA PRO A 214 -17.47 8.53 -6.45
C PRO A 214 -17.82 7.29 -7.29
N ALA A 215 -17.59 7.31 -8.59
CA ALA A 215 -17.83 6.17 -9.47
C ALA A 215 -16.90 5.00 -9.13
N THR A 216 -15.61 5.26 -8.94
CA THR A 216 -14.62 4.25 -8.56
C THR A 216 -14.97 3.59 -7.22
N ALA A 217 -15.39 4.36 -6.21
CA ALA A 217 -15.81 3.83 -4.92
C ALA A 217 -17.05 2.92 -5.04
N LYS A 218 -18.00 3.28 -5.89
CA LYS A 218 -19.18 2.45 -6.16
C LYS A 218 -18.81 1.12 -6.80
N LEU A 219 -17.88 1.12 -7.75
CA LEU A 219 -17.40 -0.12 -8.37
C LEU A 219 -16.70 -1.05 -7.37
N HIS A 220 -15.94 -0.51 -6.42
CA HIS A 220 -15.38 -1.30 -5.31
C HIS A 220 -16.48 -1.86 -4.41
N ALA A 221 -17.52 -1.10 -4.12
CA ALA A 221 -18.66 -1.58 -3.34
C ALA A 221 -19.35 -2.76 -4.03
N ASP A 222 -19.55 -2.70 -5.35
CA ASP A 222 -20.17 -3.79 -6.13
C ASP A 222 -19.36 -5.10 -5.99
N ILE A 223 -18.03 -5.05 -6.05
CA ILE A 223 -17.16 -6.20 -5.83
C ILE A 223 -17.33 -6.72 -4.40
N GLY A 224 -17.30 -5.83 -3.40
CA GLY A 224 -17.47 -6.19 -1.99
C GLY A 224 -18.79 -6.88 -1.71
N TRP A 225 -19.87 -6.39 -2.28
CA TRP A 225 -21.20 -7.02 -2.18
C TRP A 225 -21.24 -8.39 -2.85
N ALA A 226 -20.65 -8.56 -4.02
CA ALA A 226 -20.58 -9.84 -4.71
C ALA A 226 -19.80 -10.88 -3.88
N ILE A 227 -18.65 -10.52 -3.33
CA ILE A 227 -17.84 -11.41 -2.49
C ILE A 227 -18.59 -11.75 -1.19
N SER A 228 -19.26 -10.79 -0.56
CA SER A 228 -20.01 -11.02 0.68
C SER A 228 -21.14 -12.04 0.49
N LYS A 229 -21.75 -12.06 -0.69
CA LYS A 229 -22.81 -13.02 -1.08
C LYS A 229 -22.26 -14.37 -1.58
N GLY A 230 -20.95 -14.45 -1.83
CA GLY A 230 -20.33 -15.64 -2.41
C GLY A 230 -20.55 -15.82 -3.90
N ASP A 231 -20.92 -14.76 -4.61
CA ASP A 231 -21.18 -14.80 -6.04
C ASP A 231 -19.88 -14.55 -6.82
N GLU A 232 -19.27 -15.67 -7.27
CA GLU A 232 -18.01 -15.64 -8.03
C GLU A 232 -18.15 -14.92 -9.36
N GLN A 233 -19.28 -15.08 -10.04
CA GLN A 233 -19.49 -14.49 -11.36
C GLN A 233 -19.75 -12.99 -11.24
N ALA A 234 -20.59 -12.56 -10.32
CA ALA A 234 -20.85 -11.16 -10.07
C ALA A 234 -19.57 -10.42 -9.63
N ALA A 235 -18.72 -11.06 -8.79
CA ALA A 235 -17.44 -10.51 -8.38
C ALA A 235 -16.50 -10.28 -9.58
N ALA A 236 -16.42 -11.25 -10.50
CA ALA A 236 -15.60 -11.10 -11.72
C ALA A 236 -16.12 -9.98 -12.62
N VAL A 237 -17.43 -9.91 -12.88
CA VAL A 237 -18.04 -8.86 -13.72
C VAL A 237 -17.87 -7.48 -13.10
N ALA A 238 -18.03 -7.36 -11.77
CA ALA A 238 -17.83 -6.09 -11.08
C ALA A 238 -16.35 -5.63 -11.15
N LEU A 239 -15.40 -6.57 -11.01
CA LEU A 239 -13.98 -6.27 -11.18
C LEU A 239 -13.66 -5.81 -12.60
N ASP A 240 -14.18 -6.49 -13.63
CA ASP A 240 -13.93 -6.10 -15.01
C ASP A 240 -14.35 -4.65 -15.27
N ARG A 241 -15.50 -4.22 -14.75
CA ARG A 241 -15.96 -2.83 -14.82
C ARG A 241 -15.01 -1.87 -14.10
N LEU A 242 -14.49 -2.25 -12.94
CA LEU A 242 -13.49 -1.44 -12.22
C LEU A 242 -12.21 -1.28 -13.03
N ILE A 243 -11.70 -2.35 -13.63
CA ILE A 243 -10.48 -2.30 -14.44
C ILE A 243 -10.71 -1.50 -15.72
N ASP A 244 -11.89 -1.61 -16.36
CA ASP A 244 -12.27 -0.79 -17.51
C ASP A 244 -12.25 0.71 -17.17
N GLU A 245 -12.81 1.09 -16.01
CA GLU A 245 -12.79 2.47 -15.51
C GLU A 245 -11.37 2.96 -15.25
N ILE A 246 -10.54 2.15 -14.58
CA ILE A 246 -9.13 2.48 -14.32
C ILE A 246 -8.35 2.59 -15.64
N GLU A 247 -8.64 1.78 -16.64
CA GLU A 247 -8.00 1.86 -17.96
C GLU A 247 -8.40 3.15 -18.69
N GLN A 248 -9.68 3.51 -18.70
CA GLN A 248 -10.18 4.76 -19.28
C GLN A 248 -9.54 5.96 -18.59
N PHE A 249 -9.53 5.99 -17.26
CA PHE A 249 -8.84 6.98 -16.47
C PHE A 249 -7.36 7.08 -16.84
N THR A 250 -6.65 5.94 -16.93
CA THR A 250 -5.21 5.91 -17.30
C THR A 250 -4.99 6.50 -18.70
N ARG A 251 -5.87 6.22 -19.65
CA ARG A 251 -5.79 6.79 -21.01
C ARG A 251 -6.07 8.29 -21.02
N ALA A 252 -7.01 8.76 -20.20
CA ALA A 252 -7.35 10.19 -20.10
C ALA A 252 -6.17 11.04 -19.58
N THR A 253 -5.30 10.49 -18.73
CA THR A 253 -4.12 11.22 -18.22
C THR A 253 -3.11 11.56 -19.33
N VAL A 254 -3.08 10.81 -20.45
CA VAL A 254 -2.20 11.11 -21.61
C VAL A 254 -2.61 12.41 -22.30
N THR A 255 -3.91 12.72 -22.29
CA THR A 255 -4.46 13.88 -23.03
C THR A 255 -4.32 15.19 -22.27
N THR A 256 -4.01 15.10 -20.96
CA THR A 256 -3.91 16.29 -20.09
C THR A 256 -2.47 16.80 -19.95
N ASP A 257 -1.47 16.00 -20.37
CA ASP A 257 -0.04 16.35 -20.32
C ASP A 257 0.47 16.98 -21.65
N ILE A 258 -0.44 17.37 -22.57
CA ILE A 258 -0.16 18.11 -23.81
C ILE A 258 -0.77 19.53 -23.69
#